data_29324550719e8b4fcccfb03d9fb4451a
#
_entry.id   29324550719e8b4fcccfb03d9fb4451a
#
_cell.length_a   1.000
_cell.length_b   1.000
_cell.length_c   1.000
_cell.angle_alpha   90.00
_cell.angle_beta   90.00
_cell.angle_gamma   90.00
#
_symmetry.space_group_name_H-M   'P 1'
#
loop_
_entity.id
_entity.type
_entity.pdbx_description
1 polymer ?
#
loop_
_entity_poly.entity_id
_entity_poly.type
_entity_poly.pdbx_seq_one_letter_code
_entity_poly.pdbx_strand_id
1 'polypeptide(L)'
;MGYVDFTPVAKAASLGITTPFAFGLPTFDPAACVAMTLVMLVTMAETTGDMMAITEIVEKPMSKNLLTRALRADGFSTMLGGVLNAFPYTAFAQNIGLITLTGVRSRYVVATSAVI
;
A
#
# COMPACT_ATOMS: atom_id res chain seq x y z
N MET A 1 4.28 -18.99 32.57
CA MET A 1 4.91 -17.81 31.98
C MET A 1 5.71 -18.29 30.77
N GLY A 2 5.24 -17.97 29.56
CA GLY A 2 5.93 -18.37 28.33
C GLY A 2 7.19 -17.52 28.18
N TYR A 3 8.34 -18.16 28.08
CA TYR A 3 9.59 -17.48 27.73
C TYR A 3 9.49 -17.04 26.27
N VAL A 4 9.63 -15.75 26.03
CA VAL A 4 9.74 -15.23 24.66
C VAL A 4 11.16 -15.56 24.19
N ASP A 5 11.27 -16.44 23.19
CA ASP A 5 12.55 -16.78 22.59
C ASP A 5 12.97 -15.73 21.57
N PHE A 6 13.99 -14.95 21.87
CA PHE A 6 14.56 -13.92 20.99
C PHE A 6 15.64 -14.46 20.05
N THR A 7 15.96 -15.74 20.12
CA THR A 7 17.00 -16.39 19.29
C THR A 7 16.74 -16.23 17.78
N PRO A 8 15.48 -16.35 17.27
CA PRO A 8 15.19 -16.13 15.87
C PRO A 8 15.44 -14.69 15.43
N VAL A 9 15.18 -13.72 16.32
CA VAL A 9 15.38 -12.28 16.04
C VAL A 9 16.86 -11.94 15.96
N ALA A 10 17.68 -12.51 16.86
CA ALA A 10 19.13 -12.29 16.86
C ALA A 10 19.84 -12.90 15.63
N LYS A 11 19.25 -13.95 15.02
CA LYS A 11 19.75 -14.60 13.81
C LYS A 11 19.16 -14.05 12.52
N ALA A 12 18.14 -13.19 12.60
CA ALA A 12 17.53 -12.59 11.43
C ALA A 12 18.51 -11.62 10.74
N ALA A 13 18.57 -11.69 9.41
CA ALA A 13 19.36 -10.73 8.64
C ALA A 13 18.75 -9.33 8.78
N SER A 14 19.59 -8.35 9.12
CA SER A 14 19.16 -6.93 9.25
C SER A 14 18.69 -6.33 7.93
N LEU A 15 19.13 -6.88 6.80
CA LEU A 15 18.73 -6.52 5.46
C LEU A 15 18.45 -7.79 4.67
N GLY A 16 17.24 -7.90 4.13
CA GLY A 16 16.82 -9.00 3.26
C GLY A 16 16.31 -8.44 1.93
N ILE A 17 16.79 -9.00 0.83
CA ILE A 17 16.25 -8.70 -0.51
C ILE A 17 15.31 -9.86 -0.89
N THR A 18 14.06 -9.54 -1.15
CA THR A 18 13.09 -10.51 -1.64
C THR A 18 13.39 -10.82 -3.10
N THR A 19 13.60 -12.10 -3.42
CA THR A 19 13.77 -12.53 -4.81
C THR A 19 12.42 -12.52 -5.52
N PRO A 20 12.33 -11.99 -6.75
CA PRO A 20 11.11 -12.08 -7.54
C PRO A 20 10.67 -13.54 -7.71
N PHE A 21 9.36 -13.80 -7.62
CA PHE A 21 8.78 -15.14 -7.75
C PHE A 21 9.36 -16.18 -6.78
N ALA A 22 9.63 -15.80 -5.52
CA ALA A 22 10.22 -16.72 -4.51
C ALA A 22 9.38 -17.98 -4.28
N PHE A 23 8.05 -17.91 -4.51
CA PHE A 23 7.12 -19.04 -4.40
C PHE A 23 6.91 -19.82 -5.70
N GLY A 24 7.66 -19.52 -6.74
CA GLY A 24 7.52 -20.12 -8.07
C GLY A 24 6.75 -19.26 -9.06
N LEU A 25 6.59 -19.79 -10.26
CA LEU A 25 5.84 -19.08 -11.32
C LEU A 25 4.35 -19.02 -10.98
N PRO A 26 3.67 -17.92 -11.34
CA PRO A 26 2.25 -17.76 -11.06
C PRO A 26 1.42 -18.85 -11.75
N THR A 27 0.55 -19.48 -10.98
CA THR A 27 -0.47 -20.41 -11.51
C THR A 27 -1.80 -19.69 -11.60
N PHE A 28 -2.51 -19.88 -12.72
CA PHE A 28 -3.79 -19.24 -12.92
C PHE A 28 -4.93 -20.16 -12.48
N ASP A 29 -5.56 -19.79 -11.35
CA ASP A 29 -6.82 -20.38 -10.91
C ASP A 29 -7.95 -19.39 -11.19
N PRO A 30 -8.96 -19.72 -12.01
CA PRO A 30 -10.07 -18.82 -12.33
C PRO A 30 -10.84 -18.34 -11.10
N ALA A 31 -11.05 -19.18 -10.10
CA ALA A 31 -11.75 -18.80 -8.88
C ALA A 31 -10.96 -17.77 -8.07
N ALA A 32 -9.65 -17.98 -7.93
CA ALA A 32 -8.76 -17.02 -7.29
C ALA A 32 -8.69 -15.69 -8.05
N CYS A 33 -8.66 -15.72 -9.39
CA CYS A 33 -8.66 -14.52 -10.22
C CYS A 33 -9.93 -13.68 -10.02
N VAL A 34 -11.10 -14.31 -9.98
CA VAL A 34 -12.37 -13.61 -9.72
C VAL A 34 -12.37 -13.02 -8.31
N ALA A 35 -11.99 -13.80 -7.30
CA ALA A 35 -11.94 -13.33 -5.92
C ALA A 35 -11.01 -12.12 -5.77
N MET A 36 -9.81 -12.18 -6.34
CA MET A 36 -8.84 -11.07 -6.30
C MET A 36 -9.33 -9.85 -7.07
N THR A 37 -10.05 -10.04 -8.19
CA THR A 37 -10.66 -8.93 -8.92
C THR A 37 -11.69 -8.19 -8.06
N LEU A 38 -12.54 -8.92 -7.33
CA LEU A 38 -13.50 -8.32 -6.41
C LEU A 38 -12.81 -7.56 -5.28
N VAL A 39 -11.75 -8.12 -4.69
CA VAL A 39 -10.94 -7.45 -3.68
C VAL A 39 -10.35 -6.15 -4.24
N MET A 40 -9.81 -6.16 -5.44
CA MET A 40 -9.24 -4.97 -6.07
C MET A 40 -10.29 -3.88 -6.37
N LEU A 41 -11.52 -4.24 -6.69
CA LEU A 41 -12.61 -3.26 -6.82
C LEU A 41 -12.92 -2.57 -5.49
N VAL A 42 -12.91 -3.31 -4.39
CA VAL A 42 -13.09 -2.75 -3.04
C VAL A 42 -11.92 -1.81 -2.70
N THR A 43 -10.69 -2.22 -2.95
CA THR A 43 -9.49 -1.38 -2.74
C THR A 43 -9.55 -0.08 -3.56
N MET A 44 -10.01 -0.14 -4.82
CA MET A 44 -10.19 1.06 -5.64
C MET A 44 -11.22 2.02 -5.05
N ALA A 45 -12.31 1.51 -4.48
CA ALA A 45 -13.31 2.34 -3.80
C ALA A 45 -12.72 2.99 -2.53
N GLU A 46 -11.95 2.26 -1.74
CA GLU A 46 -11.23 2.76 -0.57
C GLU A 46 -10.23 3.86 -0.95
N THR A 47 -9.35 3.60 -1.91
CA THR A 47 -8.39 4.61 -2.42
C THR A 47 -9.09 5.87 -2.93
N THR A 48 -10.26 5.72 -3.55
CA THR A 48 -11.05 6.88 -3.99
C THR A 48 -11.53 7.72 -2.81
N GLY A 49 -12.02 7.08 -1.74
CA GLY A 49 -12.43 7.74 -0.50
C GLY A 49 -11.27 8.48 0.17
N ASP A 50 -10.11 7.84 0.26
CA ASP A 50 -8.90 8.43 0.82
C ASP A 50 -8.41 9.64 0.03
N MET A 51 -8.47 9.57 -1.30
CA MET A 51 -8.12 10.70 -2.17
C MET A 51 -9.07 11.87 -2.02
N MET A 52 -10.37 11.61 -1.82
CA MET A 52 -11.34 12.67 -1.53
C MET A 52 -11.01 13.34 -0.19
N ALA A 53 -10.75 12.58 0.86
CA ALA A 53 -10.39 13.10 2.18
C ALA A 53 -9.10 13.94 2.13
N ILE A 54 -8.05 13.46 1.45
CA ILE A 54 -6.79 14.20 1.29
C ILE A 54 -7.01 15.51 0.52
N THR A 55 -7.77 15.48 -0.56
CA THR A 55 -8.01 16.71 -1.36
C THR A 55 -8.78 17.75 -0.59
N GLU A 56 -9.69 17.35 0.30
CA GLU A 56 -10.40 18.24 1.20
C GLU A 56 -9.45 18.89 2.23
N ILE A 57 -8.59 18.09 2.88
CA ILE A 57 -7.60 18.58 3.85
C ILE A 57 -6.60 19.55 3.23
N VAL A 58 -6.17 19.27 1.99
CA VAL A 58 -5.20 20.11 1.26
C VAL A 58 -5.88 21.29 0.53
N GLU A 59 -7.21 21.39 0.61
CA GLU A 59 -8.03 22.45 -0.01
C GLU A 59 -7.82 22.53 -1.53
N LYS A 60 -7.66 21.39 -2.19
CA LYS A 60 -7.53 21.30 -3.65
C LYS A 60 -8.72 20.55 -4.23
N PRO A 61 -9.31 21.07 -5.33
CA PRO A 61 -10.44 20.38 -5.95
C PRO A 61 -10.03 19.03 -6.50
N MET A 62 -10.85 18.01 -6.23
CA MET A 62 -10.68 16.71 -6.85
C MET A 62 -10.92 16.80 -8.35
N SER A 63 -9.92 16.45 -9.14
CA SER A 63 -10.05 16.35 -10.60
C SER A 63 -10.05 14.90 -11.05
N LYS A 64 -10.75 14.61 -12.17
CA LYS A 64 -10.74 13.27 -12.77
C LYS A 64 -9.31 12.79 -13.08
N ASN A 65 -8.45 13.68 -13.54
CA ASN A 65 -7.05 13.37 -13.85
C ASN A 65 -6.26 13.00 -12.61
N LEU A 66 -6.50 13.68 -11.48
CA LEU A 66 -5.84 13.38 -10.20
C LEU A 66 -6.22 11.99 -9.73
N LEU A 67 -7.51 11.67 -9.69
CA LEU A 67 -8.01 10.36 -9.30
C LEU A 67 -7.47 9.25 -10.21
N THR A 68 -7.52 9.44 -11.53
CA THR A 68 -6.99 8.45 -12.48
C THR A 68 -5.50 8.18 -12.26
N ARG A 69 -4.71 9.22 -11.99
CA ARG A 69 -3.27 9.08 -11.71
C ARG A 69 -3.02 8.35 -10.41
N ALA A 70 -3.80 8.63 -9.35
CA ALA A 70 -3.70 7.94 -8.08
C ALA A 70 -4.02 6.45 -8.20
N LEU A 71 -5.16 6.10 -8.83
CA LEU A 71 -5.54 4.71 -9.06
C LEU A 71 -4.55 3.94 -9.94
N ARG A 72 -3.95 4.59 -10.94
CA ARG A 72 -2.89 3.98 -11.75
C ARG A 72 -1.62 3.73 -10.94
N ALA A 73 -1.23 4.66 -10.08
CA ALA A 73 -0.07 4.50 -9.21
C ALA A 73 -0.27 3.36 -8.21
N ASP A 74 -1.46 3.26 -7.63
CA ASP A 74 -1.85 2.21 -6.71
C ASP A 74 -1.85 0.83 -7.39
N GLY A 75 -2.48 0.71 -8.55
CA GLY A 75 -2.49 -0.52 -9.33
C GLY A 75 -1.08 -0.95 -9.78
N PHE A 76 -0.23 0.00 -10.19
CA PHE A 76 1.15 -0.29 -10.56
C PHE A 76 1.98 -0.75 -9.36
N SER A 77 1.81 -0.11 -8.21
CA SER A 77 2.45 -0.51 -6.95
C SER A 77 2.06 -1.93 -6.54
N THR A 78 0.77 -2.26 -6.59
CA THR A 78 0.26 -3.60 -6.28
C THR A 78 0.80 -4.65 -7.26
N MET A 79 0.90 -4.32 -8.54
CA MET A 79 1.49 -5.22 -9.54
C MET A 79 2.97 -5.52 -9.24
N LEU A 80 3.77 -4.50 -8.90
CA LEU A 80 5.15 -4.68 -8.47
C LEU A 80 5.23 -5.50 -7.18
N GLY A 81 4.35 -5.25 -6.22
CA GLY A 81 4.24 -6.02 -5.00
C GLY A 81 3.99 -7.51 -5.27
N GLY A 82 3.09 -7.83 -6.19
CA GLY A 82 2.83 -9.21 -6.60
C GLY A 82 4.07 -9.92 -7.16
N VAL A 83 4.88 -9.24 -7.96
CA VAL A 83 6.16 -9.77 -8.46
C VAL A 83 7.15 -10.02 -7.31
N LEU A 84 7.14 -9.18 -6.30
CA LEU A 84 8.00 -9.28 -5.11
C LEU A 84 7.38 -10.11 -3.98
N ASN A 85 6.35 -10.90 -4.28
CA ASN A 85 5.63 -11.77 -3.33
C ASN A 85 5.01 -11.02 -2.14
N ALA A 86 4.65 -9.76 -2.33
CA ALA A 86 3.94 -8.97 -1.34
C ALA A 86 2.42 -9.04 -1.56
N PHE A 87 1.67 -8.78 -0.49
CA PHE A 87 0.22 -8.64 -0.57
C PHE A 87 -0.18 -7.38 -1.34
N PRO A 88 -1.43 -7.31 -1.84
CA PRO A 88 -1.96 -6.08 -2.42
C PRO A 88 -1.79 -4.90 -1.46
N TYR A 89 -1.36 -3.76 -1.98
CA TYR A 89 -1.24 -2.54 -1.21
C TYR A 89 -2.54 -1.75 -1.26
N THR A 90 -2.84 -1.08 -0.17
CA THR A 90 -3.92 -0.09 -0.08
C THR A 90 -3.39 1.18 0.56
N ALA A 91 -4.06 2.29 0.33
CA ALA A 91 -3.76 3.54 1.03
C ALA A 91 -4.00 3.35 2.54
N PHE A 92 -3.16 3.93 3.37
CA PHE A 92 -3.26 3.81 4.81
C PHE A 92 -4.03 5.00 5.39
N ALA A 93 -5.33 4.84 5.55
CA ALA A 93 -6.26 5.88 5.99
C ALA A 93 -5.85 6.58 7.31
N GLN A 94 -5.19 5.87 8.23
CA GLN A 94 -4.71 6.46 9.48
C GLN A 94 -3.70 7.60 9.25
N ASN A 95 -2.91 7.55 8.19
CA ASN A 95 -1.98 8.63 7.84
C ASN A 95 -2.71 9.91 7.45
N ILE A 96 -3.92 9.82 6.92
CA ILE A 96 -4.79 10.97 6.61
C ILE A 96 -5.17 11.68 7.93
N GLY A 97 -5.52 10.91 8.95
CA GLY A 97 -5.77 11.42 10.30
C GLY A 97 -4.55 12.15 10.89
N LEU A 98 -3.35 11.62 10.70
CA LEU A 98 -2.11 12.27 11.13
C LEU A 98 -1.86 13.60 10.43
N ILE A 99 -2.12 13.71 9.14
CA ILE A 99 -2.02 14.97 8.38
C ILE A 99 -2.98 16.02 8.95
N THR A 100 -4.19 15.61 9.29
CA THR A 100 -5.20 16.48 9.90
C THR A 100 -4.76 16.96 11.28
N LEU A 101 -4.25 16.08 12.12
CA LEU A 101 -3.81 16.39 13.49
C LEU A 101 -2.55 17.25 13.53
N THR A 102 -1.59 16.96 12.66
CA THR A 102 -0.28 17.66 12.64
C THR A 102 -0.31 18.94 11.80
N GLY A 103 -1.27 19.08 10.90
CA GLY A 103 -1.33 20.19 9.94
C GLY A 103 -0.21 20.17 8.88
N VAL A 104 0.62 19.11 8.85
CA VAL A 104 1.74 19.00 7.90
C VAL A 104 1.23 18.52 6.55
N ARG A 105 1.06 19.46 5.61
CA ARG A 105 0.54 19.21 4.26
C ARG A 105 1.64 19.07 3.20
N SER A 106 2.90 18.87 3.61
CA SER A 106 4.04 18.82 2.69
C SER A 106 4.22 17.41 2.11
N ARG A 107 4.16 17.32 0.77
CA ARG A 107 4.45 16.08 0.04
C ARG A 107 5.86 15.53 0.30
N TYR A 108 6.82 16.39 0.62
CA TYR A 108 8.20 15.97 0.90
C TYR A 108 8.32 15.24 2.23
N VAL A 109 7.55 15.65 3.24
CA VAL A 109 7.51 14.96 4.54
C VAL A 109 6.94 13.56 4.37
N VAL A 110 5.85 13.41 3.60
CA VAL A 110 5.25 12.09 3.30
C VAL A 110 6.23 11.22 2.52
N ALA A 111 6.90 11.76 1.51
CA ALA A 111 7.89 11.01 0.73
C ALA A 111 9.08 10.57 1.60
N THR A 112 9.55 11.42 2.52
CA THR A 112 10.65 11.07 3.44
C THR A 112 10.22 9.96 4.41
N SER A 113 9.00 10.03 4.95
CA SER A 113 8.49 9.00 5.85
C SER A 113 8.31 7.63 5.16
N ALA A 114 8.15 7.60 3.84
CA ALA A 114 8.07 6.36 3.07
C ALA A 114 9.44 5.69 2.85
N VAL A 115 10.53 6.42 3.06
CA VAL A 115 11.92 5.92 2.90
C VAL A 115 12.50 5.40 4.22
N ILE A 116 11.98 5.87 5.36
CA ILE A 116 12.39 5.46 6.71
C ILE A 116 11.62 4.21 7.13
#